data_f1a7209db736db7f6ae6dd290fc7c9fd
#
_entry.id   f1a7209db736db7f6ae6dd290fc7c9fd
#
_cell.length_a   1.000
_cell.length_b   1.000
_cell.length_c   1.000
_cell.angle_alpha   90.00
_cell.angle_beta   90.00
_cell.angle_gamma   90.00
#
_symmetry.space_group_name_H-M   'P 1'
#
loop_
_entity.id
_entity.type
_entity.pdbx_description
1 polymer ?
#
loop_
_entity_poly.entity_id
_entity_poly.type
_entity_poly.pdbx_seq_one_letter_code
_entity_poly.pdbx_strand_id
1 'polypeptide(L)'
;SVTITSYDVSSVKKDDAIAALLPESVTKDGKLTIGTNPSYAPAEFLDADGKTQIGYDMDLARAMGNIFGLDTEIVSSNFDTIIPAIGSKYDLGIAAFTITKERMESVDFVSYFTAGMGYAVAAGNPKNVDENDLCGLNVAVETGTVEEEAINKTAKQCKADGKKDITIQSSKQQTDATTAVVTGKADVFFADSPVVGYAIAQTDGQLEQLGKDFDEVPNAIAIKKGDSQTTEAVQKAMQKLMDD
;
A
#
# COMPACT_ATOMS: atom_id res chain seq x y z
N SER A 1 -17.13 12.56 -8.84
CA SER A 1 -16.29 12.07 -7.72
C SER A 1 -16.77 10.70 -7.26
N VAL A 2 -15.85 9.78 -7.06
CA VAL A 2 -16.15 8.46 -6.49
C VAL A 2 -16.08 8.58 -4.97
N THR A 3 -17.20 8.28 -4.31
CA THR A 3 -17.22 8.23 -2.84
C THR A 3 -16.97 6.80 -2.42
N ILE A 4 -15.86 6.56 -1.72
CA ILE A 4 -15.58 5.26 -1.12
C ILE A 4 -15.91 5.36 0.36
N THR A 5 -16.86 4.52 0.79
CA THR A 5 -17.22 4.39 2.19
C THR A 5 -16.55 3.16 2.79
N SER A 6 -16.13 3.26 4.05
CA SER A 6 -15.65 2.09 4.80
C SER A 6 -16.75 1.04 4.90
N TYR A 7 -16.38 -0.23 4.79
CA TYR A 7 -17.28 -1.33 5.13
C TYR A 7 -17.52 -1.35 6.63
N ASP A 8 -18.77 -1.59 7.01
CA ASP A 8 -19.12 -1.84 8.40
C ASP A 8 -18.74 -3.28 8.76
N VAL A 9 -17.68 -3.42 9.58
CA VAL A 9 -17.18 -4.72 10.02
C VAL A 9 -17.72 -5.13 11.39
N SER A 10 -18.68 -4.37 11.94
CA SER A 10 -19.24 -4.64 13.28
C SER A 10 -19.93 -6.00 13.42
N SER A 11 -20.38 -6.59 12.30
CA SER A 11 -20.97 -7.93 12.29
C SER A 11 -19.92 -9.05 12.38
N VAL A 12 -18.65 -8.74 12.17
CA VAL A 12 -17.57 -9.73 12.28
C VAL A 12 -17.32 -10.00 13.77
N LYS A 13 -17.52 -11.24 14.19
CA LYS A 13 -17.43 -11.64 15.59
C LYS A 13 -16.11 -12.31 15.91
N LYS A 14 -15.76 -12.28 17.22
CA LYS A 14 -14.61 -13.01 17.73
C LYS A 14 -14.73 -14.50 17.42
N ASP A 15 -13.63 -15.08 16.97
CA ASP A 15 -13.45 -16.52 16.83
C ASP A 15 -12.44 -16.98 17.89
N ASP A 16 -12.94 -17.65 18.92
CA ASP A 16 -12.11 -18.05 20.06
C ASP A 16 -10.96 -18.98 19.67
N ALA A 17 -11.19 -19.88 18.71
CA ALA A 17 -10.17 -20.83 18.27
C ALA A 17 -9.03 -20.11 17.52
N ILE A 18 -9.35 -19.12 16.69
CA ILE A 18 -8.35 -18.32 15.99
C ILE A 18 -7.62 -17.40 16.97
N ALA A 19 -8.36 -16.73 17.86
CA ALA A 19 -7.79 -15.84 18.86
C ALA A 19 -6.79 -16.58 19.77
N ALA A 20 -7.07 -17.84 20.10
CA ALA A 20 -6.20 -18.66 20.94
C ALA A 20 -4.83 -18.98 20.31
N LEU A 21 -4.69 -18.81 19.00
CA LEU A 21 -3.41 -19.03 18.31
C LEU A 21 -2.40 -17.90 18.53
N LEU A 22 -2.89 -16.70 18.89
CA LEU A 22 -2.03 -15.54 19.05
C LEU A 22 -1.09 -15.68 20.25
N PRO A 23 0.18 -15.25 20.11
CA PRO A 23 1.11 -15.25 21.23
C PRO A 23 0.79 -14.13 22.21
N GLU A 24 1.22 -14.29 23.47
CA GLU A 24 1.03 -13.28 24.52
C GLU A 24 1.64 -11.93 24.14
N SER A 25 2.75 -11.92 23.39
CA SER A 25 3.38 -10.70 22.91
C SER A 25 2.44 -9.80 22.09
N VAL A 26 1.42 -10.37 21.46
CA VAL A 26 0.39 -9.64 20.71
C VAL A 26 -0.82 -9.33 21.57
N THR A 27 -1.25 -10.26 22.43
CA THR A 27 -2.52 -10.15 23.16
C THR A 27 -2.44 -9.42 24.51
N LYS A 28 -1.24 -9.27 25.07
CA LYS A 28 -1.06 -8.79 26.47
C LYS A 28 -1.65 -7.40 26.76
N ASP A 29 -1.66 -6.52 25.76
CA ASP A 29 -2.19 -5.15 25.92
C ASP A 29 -3.65 -5.01 25.49
N GLY A 30 -4.27 -6.08 25.00
CA GLY A 30 -5.66 -6.07 24.51
C GLY A 30 -5.85 -5.37 23.19
N LYS A 31 -4.77 -5.01 22.50
CA LYS A 31 -4.81 -4.23 21.25
C LYS A 31 -4.11 -4.98 20.11
N LEU A 32 -4.65 -4.82 18.90
CA LEU A 32 -3.99 -5.19 17.67
C LEU A 32 -3.45 -3.91 17.03
N THR A 33 -2.15 -3.68 17.13
CA THR A 33 -1.52 -2.46 16.62
C THR A 33 -1.08 -2.65 15.18
N ILE A 34 -1.57 -1.78 14.30
CA ILE A 34 -1.37 -1.85 12.86
C ILE A 34 -0.58 -0.62 12.39
N GLY A 35 0.58 -0.85 11.77
CA GLY A 35 1.31 0.21 11.07
C GLY A 35 0.80 0.35 9.64
N THR A 36 0.53 1.58 9.21
CA THR A 36 0.04 1.89 7.87
C THR A 36 0.48 3.29 7.43
N ASN A 37 0.38 3.56 6.13
CA ASN A 37 0.55 4.91 5.60
C ASN A 37 -0.73 5.33 4.88
N PRO A 38 -1.60 6.17 5.50
CA PRO A 38 -2.91 6.48 4.96
C PRO A 38 -2.90 7.55 3.88
N SER A 39 -1.94 7.49 2.98
CA SER A 39 -1.86 8.33 1.78
C SER A 39 -2.01 7.52 0.50
N TYR A 40 -2.41 6.24 0.59
CA TYR A 40 -2.44 5.31 -0.53
C TYR A 40 -3.87 4.84 -0.83
N ALA A 41 -4.74 5.81 -1.17
CA ALA A 41 -6.14 5.50 -1.50
C ALA A 41 -6.25 4.67 -2.79
N PRO A 42 -7.14 3.69 -2.88
CA PRO A 42 -8.23 3.40 -1.93
C PRO A 42 -7.89 2.34 -0.86
N ALA A 43 -6.64 1.89 -0.77
CA ALA A 43 -6.22 0.88 0.20
C ALA A 43 -6.26 1.43 1.63
N GLU A 44 -5.58 2.54 1.86
CA GLU A 44 -5.57 3.28 3.11
C GLU A 44 -5.49 4.78 2.83
N PHE A 45 -6.38 5.53 3.46
CA PHE A 45 -6.41 6.99 3.33
C PHE A 45 -7.19 7.61 4.49
N LEU A 46 -7.14 8.92 4.61
CA LEU A 46 -7.87 9.63 5.66
C LEU A 46 -9.27 9.97 5.17
N ASP A 47 -10.26 9.81 6.07
CA ASP A 47 -11.63 10.24 5.84
C ASP A 47 -11.70 11.78 5.80
N ALA A 48 -12.87 12.32 5.52
CA ALA A 48 -13.13 13.75 5.43
C ALA A 48 -12.77 14.52 6.70
N ASP A 49 -12.74 13.85 7.87
CA ASP A 49 -12.32 14.45 9.13
C ASP A 49 -10.80 14.70 9.22
N GLY A 50 -10.02 14.21 8.25
CA GLY A 50 -8.57 14.33 8.22
C GLY A 50 -7.83 13.50 9.27
N LYS A 51 -8.52 12.60 9.98
CA LYS A 51 -7.96 11.82 11.10
C LYS A 51 -8.23 10.33 11.02
N THR A 52 -9.45 9.92 10.66
CA THR A 52 -9.85 8.51 10.64
C THR A 52 -9.26 7.83 9.40
N GLN A 53 -8.51 6.76 9.63
CA GLN A 53 -7.96 5.94 8.56
C GLN A 53 -9.06 5.02 8.02
N ILE A 54 -9.30 5.09 6.73
CA ILE A 54 -10.30 4.28 6.01
C ILE A 54 -9.68 3.63 4.78
N GLY A 55 -10.44 2.78 4.12
CA GLY A 55 -10.04 2.05 2.93
C GLY A 55 -10.10 0.54 3.15
N TYR A 56 -9.90 -0.24 2.08
CA TYR A 56 -10.08 -1.70 2.18
C TYR A 56 -9.05 -2.37 3.08
N ASP A 57 -7.82 -1.85 3.16
CA ASP A 57 -6.81 -2.37 4.09
C ASP A 57 -7.21 -2.11 5.53
N MET A 58 -7.82 -0.96 5.81
CA MET A 58 -8.27 -0.58 7.15
C MET A 58 -9.49 -1.39 7.57
N ASP A 59 -10.41 -1.66 6.65
CA ASP A 59 -11.55 -2.54 6.92
C ASP A 59 -11.06 -3.95 7.25
N LEU A 60 -10.07 -4.44 6.53
CA LEU A 60 -9.43 -5.73 6.81
C LEU A 60 -8.79 -5.76 8.21
N ALA A 61 -8.06 -4.70 8.56
CA ALA A 61 -7.41 -4.58 9.87
C ALA A 61 -8.45 -4.65 11.01
N ARG A 62 -9.54 -3.92 10.89
CA ARG A 62 -10.61 -3.89 11.89
C ARG A 62 -11.36 -5.21 11.98
N ALA A 63 -11.61 -5.86 10.84
CA ALA A 63 -12.23 -7.19 10.81
C ALA A 63 -11.36 -8.22 11.53
N MET A 64 -10.05 -8.20 11.31
CA MET A 64 -9.12 -9.09 12.02
C MET A 64 -9.11 -8.81 13.52
N GLY A 65 -9.08 -7.55 13.92
CA GLY A 65 -9.18 -7.18 15.34
C GLY A 65 -10.41 -7.78 16.00
N ASN A 66 -11.55 -7.73 15.31
CA ASN A 66 -12.79 -8.33 15.81
C ASN A 66 -12.66 -9.85 15.94
N ILE A 67 -12.12 -10.53 14.94
CA ILE A 67 -11.90 -11.99 15.00
C ILE A 67 -10.99 -12.36 16.18
N PHE A 68 -9.95 -11.59 16.43
CA PHE A 68 -9.01 -11.84 17.52
C PHE A 68 -9.52 -11.38 18.90
N GLY A 69 -10.63 -10.65 18.93
CA GLY A 69 -11.15 -10.07 20.18
C GLY A 69 -10.24 -8.98 20.76
N LEU A 70 -9.51 -8.28 19.89
CA LEU A 70 -8.61 -7.19 20.26
C LEU A 70 -9.13 -5.86 19.73
N ASP A 71 -8.86 -4.78 20.46
CA ASP A 71 -9.12 -3.43 19.96
C ASP A 71 -8.09 -3.08 18.89
N THR A 72 -8.55 -2.70 17.71
CA THR A 72 -7.66 -2.33 16.62
C THR A 72 -7.16 -0.91 16.81
N GLU A 73 -5.84 -0.74 16.88
CA GLU A 73 -5.17 0.56 16.95
C GLU A 73 -4.37 0.74 15.66
N ILE A 74 -4.81 1.67 14.81
CA ILE A 74 -4.15 1.95 13.54
C ILE A 74 -3.25 3.17 13.72
N VAL A 75 -1.96 2.98 13.44
CA VAL A 75 -0.93 4.02 13.62
C VAL A 75 -0.40 4.43 12.25
N SER A 76 -0.53 5.71 11.94
CA SER A 76 0.00 6.29 10.72
C SER A 76 1.51 6.49 10.80
N SER A 77 2.22 6.10 9.76
CA SER A 77 3.68 6.21 9.68
C SER A 77 4.09 6.36 8.21
N ASN A 78 5.31 6.82 7.97
CA ASN A 78 5.83 6.81 6.60
C ASN A 78 6.03 5.36 6.14
N PHE A 79 5.72 5.09 4.88
CA PHE A 79 5.72 3.73 4.33
C PHE A 79 7.06 3.00 4.56
N ASP A 80 8.17 3.68 4.31
CA ASP A 80 9.52 3.12 4.43
C ASP A 80 9.93 2.80 5.88
N THR A 81 9.18 3.27 6.88
CA THR A 81 9.47 3.05 8.29
C THR A 81 8.64 1.94 8.93
N ILE A 82 7.65 1.39 8.22
CA ILE A 82 6.71 0.42 8.81
C ILE A 82 7.38 -0.95 9.03
N ILE A 83 7.94 -1.55 7.97
CA ILE A 83 8.56 -2.89 8.06
C ILE A 83 9.63 -2.97 9.15
N PRO A 84 10.56 -2.00 9.26
CA PRO A 84 11.56 -2.05 10.34
C PRO A 84 10.98 -2.03 11.75
N ALA A 85 9.75 -1.53 11.93
CA ALA A 85 9.11 -1.40 13.23
C ALA A 85 8.15 -2.54 13.58
N ILE A 86 7.94 -3.50 12.67
CA ILE A 86 7.09 -4.67 12.91
C ILE A 86 7.71 -5.52 14.04
N GLY A 87 6.88 -5.84 15.03
CA GLY A 87 7.30 -6.61 16.21
C GLY A 87 7.81 -5.76 17.37
N SER A 88 8.13 -4.48 17.13
CA SER A 88 8.51 -3.54 18.20
C SER A 88 7.46 -2.47 18.45
N LYS A 89 7.01 -1.77 17.41
CA LYS A 89 5.96 -0.75 17.50
C LYS A 89 4.60 -1.26 17.04
N TYR A 90 4.59 -2.19 16.09
CA TYR A 90 3.36 -2.71 15.49
C TYR A 90 3.34 -4.22 15.57
N ASP A 91 2.14 -4.78 15.81
CA ASP A 91 1.92 -6.23 15.70
C ASP A 91 1.91 -6.65 14.23
N LEU A 92 1.31 -5.84 13.37
CA LEU A 92 1.19 -6.09 11.94
C LEU A 92 1.46 -4.81 11.15
N GLY A 93 1.84 -4.98 9.89
CA GLY A 93 1.86 -3.89 8.90
C GLY A 93 0.84 -4.20 7.81
N ILE A 94 -0.05 -3.25 7.53
CA ILE A 94 -1.05 -3.36 6.46
C ILE A 94 -1.02 -2.05 5.67
N ALA A 95 -0.34 -2.06 4.54
CA ALA A 95 -0.11 -0.87 3.74
C ALA A 95 0.13 -1.23 2.26
N ALA A 96 -0.68 -2.13 1.72
CA ALA A 96 -0.56 -2.62 0.35
C ALA A 96 0.85 -3.11 0.02
N PHE A 97 1.51 -3.79 0.97
CA PHE A 97 2.87 -4.27 0.74
C PHE A 97 2.94 -5.32 -0.35
N THR A 98 3.82 -5.10 -1.31
CA THR A 98 4.22 -6.14 -2.27
C THR A 98 5.25 -7.05 -1.61
N ILE A 99 5.08 -8.37 -1.78
CA ILE A 99 6.04 -9.36 -1.31
C ILE A 99 7.31 -9.27 -2.17
N THR A 100 8.46 -9.06 -1.53
CA THR A 100 9.76 -9.09 -2.19
C THR A 100 10.73 -9.94 -1.40
N LYS A 101 11.77 -10.45 -2.05
CA LYS A 101 12.83 -11.23 -1.39
C LYS A 101 13.50 -10.43 -0.29
N GLU A 102 13.79 -9.15 -0.55
CA GLU A 102 14.41 -8.25 0.42
C GLU A 102 13.53 -8.08 1.66
N ARG A 103 12.23 -7.83 1.44
CA ARG A 103 11.27 -7.67 2.56
C ARG A 103 11.11 -8.96 3.35
N MET A 104 11.13 -10.13 2.68
CA MET A 104 11.03 -11.43 3.35
C MET A 104 12.23 -11.74 4.26
N GLU A 105 13.34 -11.05 4.11
CA GLU A 105 14.46 -11.16 5.06
C GLU A 105 14.12 -10.54 6.42
N SER A 106 13.24 -9.57 6.44
CA SER A 106 12.89 -8.78 7.64
C SER A 106 11.56 -9.17 8.27
N VAL A 107 10.61 -9.65 7.49
CA VAL A 107 9.24 -9.97 7.93
C VAL A 107 8.72 -11.22 7.24
N ASP A 108 7.67 -11.80 7.82
CA ASP A 108 6.85 -12.82 7.17
C ASP A 108 5.60 -12.15 6.60
N PHE A 109 5.02 -12.76 5.56
CA PHE A 109 3.87 -12.20 4.86
C PHE A 109 2.70 -13.19 4.77
N VAL A 110 1.49 -12.64 4.85
CA VAL A 110 0.26 -13.34 4.47
C VAL A 110 -0.41 -12.52 3.38
N SER A 111 -0.50 -13.08 2.17
CA SER A 111 -1.11 -12.40 1.03
C SER A 111 -2.64 -12.39 1.12
N TYR A 112 -3.26 -11.33 0.62
CA TYR A 112 -4.72 -11.18 0.66
C TYR A 112 -5.32 -10.61 -0.63
N PHE A 113 -4.52 -10.00 -1.48
CA PHE A 113 -5.01 -9.30 -2.66
C PHE A 113 -3.91 -9.26 -3.72
N THR A 114 -4.29 -9.31 -5.00
CA THR A 114 -3.34 -9.19 -6.12
C THR A 114 -3.57 -7.87 -6.83
N ALA A 115 -2.51 -7.09 -7.01
CA ALA A 115 -2.54 -5.81 -7.71
C ALA A 115 -1.39 -5.73 -8.71
N GLY A 116 -1.62 -5.05 -9.81
CA GLY A 116 -0.58 -4.66 -10.75
C GLY A 116 0.01 -3.31 -10.40
N MET A 117 0.88 -2.83 -11.27
CA MET A 117 1.45 -1.48 -11.23
C MET A 117 0.94 -0.69 -12.44
N GLY A 118 1.00 0.62 -12.36
CA GLY A 118 0.59 1.46 -13.47
C GLY A 118 1.20 2.86 -13.41
N TYR A 119 1.09 3.55 -14.52
CA TYR A 119 1.50 4.94 -14.67
C TYR A 119 0.28 5.84 -14.87
N ALA A 120 0.35 7.04 -14.33
CA ALA A 120 -0.63 8.10 -14.60
C ALA A 120 0.08 9.35 -15.10
N VAL A 121 -0.55 10.01 -16.07
CA VAL A 121 -0.08 11.26 -16.65
C VAL A 121 -1.22 12.29 -16.63
N ALA A 122 -0.91 13.55 -16.90
CA ALA A 122 -1.93 14.57 -17.10
C ALA A 122 -2.86 14.17 -18.27
N ALA A 123 -4.14 14.46 -18.13
CA ALA A 123 -5.15 14.11 -19.13
C ALA A 123 -4.77 14.63 -20.52
N GLY A 124 -4.96 13.78 -21.52
CA GLY A 124 -4.55 14.07 -22.90
C GLY A 124 -3.08 13.80 -23.18
N ASN A 125 -2.33 13.38 -22.15
CA ASN A 125 -0.88 13.13 -22.28
C ASN A 125 -0.15 14.27 -23.02
N PRO A 126 -0.21 15.51 -22.53
CA PRO A 126 0.27 16.68 -23.29
C PRO A 126 1.77 16.68 -23.55
N LYS A 127 2.53 15.90 -22.79
CA LYS A 127 3.98 15.78 -22.96
C LYS A 127 4.38 14.56 -23.81
N ASN A 128 3.42 13.85 -24.39
CA ASN A 128 3.65 12.67 -25.19
C ASN A 128 4.56 11.65 -24.47
N VAL A 129 4.27 11.37 -23.20
CA VAL A 129 5.01 10.38 -22.42
C VAL A 129 4.83 9.00 -23.05
N ASP A 130 5.94 8.31 -23.31
CA ASP A 130 5.95 6.93 -23.79
C ASP A 130 6.31 6.03 -22.61
N GLU A 131 5.41 5.10 -22.26
CA GLU A 131 5.63 4.15 -21.16
C GLU A 131 6.87 3.26 -21.37
N ASN A 132 7.30 3.10 -22.63
CA ASN A 132 8.47 2.30 -22.98
C ASN A 132 9.77 3.11 -22.98
N ASP A 133 9.71 4.41 -22.81
CA ASP A 133 10.88 5.29 -22.75
C ASP A 133 10.62 6.47 -21.82
N LEU A 134 10.94 6.29 -20.55
CA LEU A 134 10.78 7.32 -19.51
C LEU A 134 12.05 8.17 -19.35
N CYS A 135 13.10 7.92 -20.12
CA CYS A 135 14.35 8.66 -20.00
C CYS A 135 14.13 10.15 -20.24
N GLY A 136 14.72 11.00 -19.40
CA GLY A 136 14.62 12.44 -19.48
C GLY A 136 13.39 13.05 -18.80
N LEU A 137 12.53 12.22 -18.21
CA LEU A 137 11.30 12.69 -17.57
C LEU A 137 11.46 12.84 -16.06
N ASN A 138 10.54 13.59 -15.45
CA ASN A 138 10.36 13.68 -14.02
C ASN A 138 9.31 12.65 -13.61
N VAL A 139 9.71 11.63 -12.84
CA VAL A 139 8.85 10.54 -12.38
C VAL A 139 8.64 10.66 -10.88
N ALA A 140 7.39 10.79 -10.46
CA ALA A 140 7.02 10.88 -9.04
C ALA A 140 6.66 9.50 -8.49
N VAL A 141 7.18 9.16 -7.32
CA VAL A 141 6.92 7.89 -6.63
C VAL A 141 6.84 8.11 -5.13
N GLU A 142 6.18 7.19 -4.43
CA GLU A 142 6.23 7.13 -2.98
C GLU A 142 7.52 6.44 -2.53
N THR A 143 8.16 7.00 -1.51
CA THR A 143 9.42 6.50 -0.95
C THR A 143 9.26 5.10 -0.37
N GLY A 144 10.19 4.21 -0.70
CA GLY A 144 10.26 2.84 -0.14
C GLY A 144 9.40 1.82 -0.87
N THR A 145 8.74 2.20 -1.95
CA THR A 145 7.87 1.31 -2.73
C THR A 145 8.67 0.48 -3.74
N VAL A 146 8.04 -0.59 -4.23
CA VAL A 146 8.62 -1.39 -5.33
C VAL A 146 8.69 -0.57 -6.62
N GLU A 147 7.80 0.40 -6.78
CA GLU A 147 7.82 1.33 -7.91
C GLU A 147 9.05 2.23 -7.88
N GLU A 148 9.43 2.73 -6.71
CA GLU A 148 10.67 3.50 -6.56
C GLU A 148 11.88 2.65 -6.94
N GLU A 149 11.95 1.41 -6.47
CA GLU A 149 13.03 0.49 -6.83
C GLU A 149 13.06 0.25 -8.34
N ALA A 150 11.90 0.00 -8.96
CA ALA A 150 11.79 -0.24 -10.39
C ALA A 150 12.24 0.98 -11.21
N ILE A 151 11.81 2.19 -10.83
CA ILE A 151 12.21 3.40 -11.58
C ILE A 151 13.69 3.73 -11.38
N ASN A 152 14.26 3.39 -10.23
CA ASN A 152 15.71 3.52 -10.02
C ASN A 152 16.49 2.63 -10.99
N LYS A 153 16.04 1.40 -11.23
CA LYS A 153 16.64 0.50 -12.22
C LYS A 153 16.52 1.05 -13.63
N THR A 154 15.35 1.56 -13.98
CA THR A 154 15.11 2.20 -15.29
C THR A 154 16.03 3.42 -15.48
N ALA A 155 16.21 4.23 -14.44
CA ALA A 155 17.11 5.39 -14.48
C ALA A 155 18.56 4.99 -14.72
N LYS A 156 19.02 3.92 -14.10
CA LYS A 156 20.37 3.37 -14.34
C LYS A 156 20.53 2.89 -15.78
N GLN A 157 19.50 2.28 -16.34
CA GLN A 157 19.51 1.82 -17.73
C GLN A 157 19.57 2.99 -18.70
N CYS A 158 18.82 4.09 -18.43
CA CYS A 158 18.89 5.30 -19.24
C CYS A 158 20.33 5.84 -19.29
N LYS A 159 21.00 5.87 -18.14
CA LYS A 159 22.38 6.31 -18.03
C LYS A 159 23.35 5.41 -18.81
N ALA A 160 23.19 4.10 -18.66
CA ALA A 160 24.00 3.11 -19.37
C ALA A 160 23.82 3.22 -20.91
N ASP A 161 22.64 3.56 -21.37
CA ASP A 161 22.30 3.74 -22.78
C ASP A 161 22.67 5.12 -23.34
N GLY A 162 23.26 5.98 -22.52
CA GLY A 162 23.65 7.34 -22.93
C GLY A 162 22.46 8.26 -23.17
N LYS A 163 21.29 7.95 -22.61
CA LYS A 163 20.08 8.77 -22.70
C LYS A 163 20.03 9.77 -21.56
N LYS A 164 19.12 10.76 -21.65
CA LYS A 164 18.89 11.73 -20.59
C LYS A 164 18.45 11.03 -19.30
N ASP A 165 18.92 11.55 -18.17
CA ASP A 165 18.58 11.01 -16.86
C ASP A 165 17.10 11.16 -16.55
N ILE A 166 16.53 10.15 -15.87
CA ILE A 166 15.24 10.29 -15.20
C ILE A 166 15.48 11.07 -13.91
N THR A 167 14.68 12.11 -13.68
CA THR A 167 14.64 12.79 -12.38
C THR A 167 13.56 12.11 -11.53
N ILE A 168 13.98 11.39 -10.49
CA ILE A 168 13.06 10.69 -9.60
C ILE A 168 12.68 11.62 -8.46
N GLN A 169 11.39 11.93 -8.35
CA GLN A 169 10.82 12.71 -7.26
C GLN A 169 10.20 11.75 -6.24
N SER A 170 10.96 11.42 -5.21
CA SER A 170 10.52 10.51 -4.15
C SER A 170 9.87 11.31 -3.03
N SER A 171 8.63 10.97 -2.70
CA SER A 171 7.84 11.64 -1.66
C SER A 171 7.41 10.65 -0.60
N LYS A 172 7.39 11.07 0.66
CA LYS A 172 6.95 10.23 1.77
C LYS A 172 5.46 9.88 1.70
N GLN A 173 4.67 10.70 1.00
CA GLN A 173 3.23 10.52 0.83
C GLN A 173 2.89 10.34 -0.65
N GLN A 174 2.08 9.34 -0.97
CA GLN A 174 1.61 9.11 -2.34
C GLN A 174 0.81 10.31 -2.87
N THR A 175 0.05 10.98 -2.00
CA THR A 175 -0.72 12.17 -2.38
C THR A 175 0.16 13.28 -2.96
N ASP A 176 1.39 13.42 -2.47
CA ASP A 176 2.35 14.40 -3.03
C ASP A 176 2.80 14.00 -4.43
N ALA A 177 3.00 12.71 -4.69
CA ALA A 177 3.35 12.22 -6.02
C ALA A 177 2.20 12.46 -7.02
N THR A 178 0.98 12.17 -6.61
CA THR A 178 -0.22 12.42 -7.43
C THR A 178 -0.36 13.92 -7.74
N THR A 179 -0.25 14.77 -6.72
CA THR A 179 -0.35 16.22 -6.86
C THR A 179 0.74 16.78 -7.79
N ALA A 180 1.94 16.23 -7.74
CA ALA A 180 3.04 16.66 -8.60
C ALA A 180 2.70 16.53 -10.09
N VAL A 181 1.98 15.47 -10.48
CA VAL A 181 1.53 15.29 -11.87
C VAL A 181 0.37 16.23 -12.19
N VAL A 182 -0.61 16.36 -11.29
CA VAL A 182 -1.75 17.26 -11.48
C VAL A 182 -1.27 18.71 -11.69
N THR A 183 -0.26 19.16 -10.94
CA THR A 183 0.26 20.53 -11.00
C THR A 183 1.35 20.73 -12.06
N GLY A 184 1.75 19.67 -12.74
CA GLY A 184 2.79 19.75 -13.78
C GLY A 184 4.24 19.75 -13.27
N LYS A 185 4.45 19.52 -11.96
CA LYS A 185 5.81 19.41 -11.38
C LYS A 185 6.48 18.09 -11.73
N ALA A 186 5.70 17.04 -12.00
CA ALA A 186 6.17 15.78 -12.52
C ALA A 186 5.43 15.45 -13.81
N ASP A 187 6.04 14.61 -14.63
CA ASP A 187 5.49 14.20 -15.93
C ASP A 187 4.60 12.97 -15.79
N VAL A 188 4.92 12.10 -14.86
CA VAL A 188 4.26 10.82 -14.62
C VAL A 188 4.42 10.42 -13.17
N PHE A 189 3.40 9.76 -12.59
CA PHE A 189 3.61 9.03 -11.33
C PHE A 189 3.44 7.54 -11.54
N PHE A 190 4.09 6.76 -10.69
CA PHE A 190 4.16 5.32 -10.75
C PHE A 190 3.71 4.73 -9.41
N ALA A 191 2.65 3.94 -9.41
CA ALA A 191 2.03 3.39 -8.19
C ALA A 191 1.32 2.06 -8.49
N ASP A 192 0.80 1.42 -7.45
CA ASP A 192 -0.06 0.25 -7.62
C ASP A 192 -1.31 0.61 -8.43
N SER A 193 -1.78 -0.32 -9.25
CA SER A 193 -2.90 -0.08 -10.17
C SER A 193 -4.18 0.43 -9.51
N PRO A 194 -4.59 -0.04 -8.31
CA PRO A 194 -5.77 0.51 -7.64
C PRO A 194 -5.59 2.00 -7.28
N VAL A 195 -4.39 2.41 -6.93
CA VAL A 195 -4.06 3.79 -6.58
C VAL A 195 -4.12 4.68 -7.81
N VAL A 196 -3.59 4.21 -8.94
CA VAL A 196 -3.69 4.90 -10.23
C VAL A 196 -5.16 5.11 -10.60
N GLY A 197 -5.96 4.04 -10.57
CA GLY A 197 -7.38 4.11 -10.92
C GLY A 197 -8.18 5.06 -10.04
N TYR A 198 -7.93 5.01 -8.73
CA TYR A 198 -8.61 5.90 -7.77
C TYR A 198 -8.23 7.37 -7.99
N ALA A 199 -6.93 7.65 -8.19
CA ALA A 199 -6.47 9.01 -8.44
C ALA A 199 -7.11 9.61 -9.71
N ILE A 200 -7.24 8.82 -10.76
CA ILE A 200 -7.91 9.22 -12.00
C ILE A 200 -9.38 9.56 -11.71
N ALA A 201 -10.09 8.69 -10.98
CA ALA A 201 -11.50 8.90 -10.64
C ALA A 201 -11.72 10.14 -9.76
N GLN A 202 -10.80 10.43 -8.85
CA GLN A 202 -10.94 11.55 -7.90
C GLN A 202 -10.53 12.91 -8.46
N THR A 203 -9.77 12.96 -9.54
CA THR A 203 -9.26 14.22 -10.08
C THR A 203 -10.13 14.81 -11.20
N ASP A 204 -11.33 14.27 -11.40
CA ASP A 204 -12.34 14.84 -12.32
C ASP A 204 -11.78 15.16 -13.72
N GLY A 205 -11.09 14.19 -14.32
CA GLY A 205 -10.58 14.33 -15.68
C GLY A 205 -9.21 15.03 -15.81
N GLN A 206 -8.53 15.28 -14.69
CA GLN A 206 -7.19 15.90 -14.72
C GLN A 206 -6.07 14.90 -15.02
N LEU A 207 -6.31 13.62 -14.79
CA LEU A 207 -5.36 12.54 -14.99
C LEU A 207 -5.91 11.47 -15.89
N GLU A 208 -5.02 10.74 -16.56
CA GLU A 208 -5.34 9.52 -17.29
C GLU A 208 -4.28 8.47 -17.05
N GLN A 209 -4.66 7.20 -17.22
CA GLN A 209 -3.69 6.12 -17.15
C GLN A 209 -2.84 6.09 -18.43
N LEU A 210 -1.55 5.89 -18.26
CA LEU A 210 -0.62 5.68 -19.37
C LEU A 210 -0.41 4.18 -19.54
N GLY A 211 -0.85 3.63 -20.67
CA GLY A 211 -0.73 2.20 -20.93
C GLY A 211 -1.69 1.35 -20.11
N LYS A 212 -1.34 0.10 -19.89
CA LYS A 212 -2.11 -0.88 -19.13
C LYS A 212 -1.42 -1.18 -17.80
N ASP A 213 -2.18 -1.77 -16.87
CA ASP A 213 -1.60 -2.35 -15.66
C ASP A 213 -0.63 -3.47 -16.05
N PHE A 214 0.44 -3.62 -15.30
CA PHE A 214 1.46 -4.62 -15.53
C PHE A 214 2.01 -5.20 -14.23
N ASP A 215 2.70 -6.35 -14.32
CA ASP A 215 3.39 -7.01 -13.20
C ASP A 215 2.49 -7.24 -11.98
N GLU A 216 1.36 -7.93 -12.18
CA GLU A 216 0.46 -8.30 -11.08
C GLU A 216 1.21 -9.14 -10.05
N VAL A 217 1.16 -8.69 -8.80
CA VAL A 217 1.83 -9.31 -7.66
C VAL A 217 0.93 -9.30 -6.44
N PRO A 218 1.11 -10.23 -5.48
CA PRO A 218 0.31 -10.22 -4.27
C PRO A 218 0.68 -9.09 -3.33
N ASN A 219 -0.34 -8.41 -2.80
CA ASN A 219 -0.22 -7.55 -1.64
C ASN A 219 -0.41 -8.40 -0.38
N ALA A 220 0.29 -8.06 0.69
CA ALA A 220 0.34 -8.91 1.86
C ALA A 220 0.42 -8.12 3.16
N ILE A 221 -0.03 -8.79 4.23
CA ILE A 221 0.13 -8.33 5.60
C ILE A 221 1.52 -8.71 6.07
N ALA A 222 2.26 -7.75 6.64
CA ALA A 222 3.59 -7.98 7.19
C ALA A 222 3.50 -8.35 8.67
N ILE A 223 4.23 -9.39 9.06
CA ILE A 223 4.24 -9.98 10.40
C ILE A 223 5.70 -10.11 10.85
N LYS A 224 5.94 -10.02 12.15
CA LYS A 224 7.29 -10.21 12.71
C LYS A 224 7.91 -11.50 12.20
N LYS A 225 9.14 -11.41 11.72
CA LYS A 225 9.91 -12.55 11.19
C LYS A 225 10.03 -13.66 12.23
N GLY A 226 9.62 -14.87 11.85
CA GLY A 226 9.70 -16.06 12.71
C GLY A 226 8.53 -16.23 13.68
N ASP A 227 7.56 -15.30 13.73
CA ASP A 227 6.37 -15.44 14.55
C ASP A 227 5.33 -16.30 13.82
N SER A 228 5.50 -17.62 13.92
CA SER A 228 4.62 -18.58 13.27
C SER A 228 3.21 -18.60 13.84
N GLN A 229 3.04 -18.25 15.12
CA GLN A 229 1.74 -18.23 15.79
C GLN A 229 0.86 -17.11 15.24
N THR A 230 1.41 -15.89 15.15
CA THR A 230 0.70 -14.76 14.56
C THR A 230 0.44 -14.99 13.07
N THR A 231 1.41 -15.55 12.35
CA THR A 231 1.24 -15.88 10.93
C THR A 231 0.08 -16.85 10.72
N GLU A 232 -0.02 -17.92 11.51
CA GLU A 232 -1.13 -18.88 11.42
C GLU A 232 -2.47 -18.23 11.76
N ALA A 233 -2.50 -17.41 12.82
CA ALA A 233 -3.72 -16.71 13.23
C ALA A 233 -4.23 -15.77 12.11
N VAL A 234 -3.33 -15.02 11.50
CA VAL A 234 -3.66 -14.12 10.39
C VAL A 234 -4.14 -14.90 9.17
N GLN A 235 -3.47 -16.01 8.82
CA GLN A 235 -3.89 -16.86 7.70
C GLN A 235 -5.32 -17.38 7.91
N LYS A 236 -5.64 -17.88 9.12
CA LYS A 236 -6.97 -18.38 9.44
C LYS A 236 -8.03 -17.29 9.49
N ALA A 237 -7.68 -16.12 10.01
CA ALA A 237 -8.57 -14.95 9.99
C ALA A 237 -8.90 -14.53 8.56
N MET A 238 -7.90 -14.48 7.69
CA MET A 238 -8.08 -14.17 6.27
C MET A 238 -8.98 -15.20 5.59
N GLN A 239 -8.75 -16.49 5.83
CA GLN A 239 -9.57 -17.57 5.27
C GLN A 239 -11.04 -17.43 5.69
N LYS A 240 -11.27 -17.12 6.98
CA LYS A 240 -12.63 -16.90 7.49
C LYS A 240 -13.32 -15.71 6.79
N LEU A 241 -12.62 -14.61 6.60
CA LEU A 241 -13.16 -13.41 5.95
C LEU A 241 -13.46 -13.66 4.47
N MET A 242 -12.66 -14.47 3.79
CA MET A 242 -12.87 -14.83 2.38
C MET A 242 -14.01 -15.80 2.19
N ASP A 243 -14.30 -16.66 3.18
CA ASP A 243 -15.38 -17.65 3.12
C ASP A 243 -16.75 -17.04 3.49
N ASP A 244 -16.77 -15.88 4.10
CA ASP A 244 -17.98 -15.13 4.45
C ASP A 244 -18.21 -14.02 3.39
#